data_95d5491978edbc0332a59096c365d9c4
#
_entry.id   95d5491978edbc0332a59096c365d9c4
#
_cell.length_a   1.000
_cell.length_b   1.000
_cell.length_c   1.000
_cell.angle_alpha   90.00
_cell.angle_beta   90.00
_cell.angle_gamma   90.00
#
_symmetry.space_group_name_H-M   'P 1'
#
loop_
_entity.id
_entity.type
_entity.pdbx_description
1 polymer ?
#
loop_
_entity_poly.entity_id
_entity_poly.type
_entity_poly.pdbx_seq_one_letter_code
_entity_poly.pdbx_strand_id
1 'polypeptide(L)'
;MTIQTFLRLMEHDSIRVFDINLRQNFYTYEVIKTSLDMANVLKLNENELSVVKKILKLNGNEKKILNELSRKYSLRLIALTKGIEGSILYSEGKISQHEGYRVEMGDTVGAGDAFVAALVTGLLRGYELDDLNNKANRVASYICSKHGATPSLTNEIRQLFI
;
A
#
# COMPACT_ATOMS: atom_id res chain seq x y z
N MET A 1 23.12 -13.85 1.77
CA MET A 1 21.92 -14.03 0.91
C MET A 1 21.23 -12.68 0.76
N THR A 2 20.94 -12.22 -0.45
CA THR A 2 20.29 -10.92 -0.69
C THR A 2 18.76 -11.05 -0.56
N ILE A 3 18.08 -9.92 -0.33
CA ILE A 3 16.60 -9.86 -0.31
C ILE A 3 16.01 -10.49 -1.59
N GLN A 4 16.59 -10.21 -2.76
CA GLN A 4 16.12 -10.76 -4.02
C GLN A 4 16.20 -12.30 -4.06
N THR A 5 17.29 -12.90 -3.52
CA THR A 5 17.41 -14.37 -3.43
C THR A 5 16.34 -14.94 -2.51
N PHE A 6 16.08 -14.29 -1.37
CA PHE A 6 15.02 -14.69 -0.45
C PHE A 6 13.64 -14.65 -1.14
N LEU A 7 13.30 -13.54 -1.82
CA LEU A 7 12.01 -13.40 -2.51
C LEU A 7 11.80 -14.45 -3.62
N ARG A 8 12.87 -14.87 -4.31
CA ARG A 8 12.79 -15.93 -5.33
C ARG A 8 12.55 -17.33 -4.76
N LEU A 9 12.88 -17.54 -3.49
CA LEU A 9 12.68 -18.82 -2.80
C LEU A 9 11.34 -18.90 -2.07
N MET A 10 10.58 -17.79 -2.03
CA MET A 10 9.24 -17.79 -1.43
C MET A 10 8.25 -18.60 -2.29
N GLU A 11 7.28 -19.20 -1.64
CA GLU A 11 6.17 -19.89 -2.30
C GLU A 11 5.38 -18.93 -3.19
N HIS A 12 4.78 -19.47 -4.26
CA HIS A 12 4.11 -18.67 -5.29
C HIS A 12 2.97 -17.82 -4.74
N ASP A 13 2.21 -18.33 -3.77
CA ASP A 13 1.04 -17.69 -3.14
C ASP A 13 1.40 -16.74 -1.99
N SER A 14 2.68 -16.68 -1.59
CA SER A 14 3.15 -15.74 -0.57
C SER A 14 2.81 -14.30 -0.92
N ILE A 15 2.41 -13.51 0.09
CA ILE A 15 2.23 -12.07 -0.06
C ILE A 15 3.61 -11.39 -0.09
N ARG A 16 3.93 -10.75 -1.21
CA ARG A 16 5.15 -9.98 -1.41
C ARG A 16 4.78 -8.54 -1.65
N VAL A 17 4.91 -7.73 -0.60
CA VAL A 17 4.55 -6.31 -0.64
C VAL A 17 5.76 -5.47 -1.04
N PHE A 18 5.58 -4.63 -2.03
CA PHE A 18 6.48 -3.52 -2.30
C PHE A 18 5.82 -2.21 -1.84
N ASP A 19 6.22 -1.73 -0.67
CA ASP A 19 5.96 -0.36 -0.25
C ASP A 19 7.11 0.51 -0.76
N ILE A 20 6.83 1.36 -1.73
CA ILE A 20 7.88 2.09 -2.49
C ILE A 20 8.72 2.95 -1.56
N ASN A 21 8.07 3.76 -0.71
CA ASN A 21 8.69 4.56 0.34
C ASN A 21 9.97 5.29 -0.12
N LEU A 22 9.85 6.12 -1.17
CA LEU A 22 10.98 6.84 -1.75
C LEU A 22 11.65 7.76 -0.73
N ARG A 23 12.98 7.67 -0.65
CA ARG A 23 13.80 8.52 0.21
C ARG A 23 14.86 9.23 -0.62
N GLN A 24 14.85 10.56 -0.62
CA GLN A 24 15.81 11.38 -1.36
C GLN A 24 15.98 10.89 -2.82
N ASN A 25 17.22 10.58 -3.25
CA ASN A 25 17.54 10.07 -4.58
C ASN A 25 18.08 8.63 -4.55
N PHE A 26 17.79 7.86 -3.47
CA PHE A 26 18.30 6.50 -3.30
C PHE A 26 17.46 5.45 -4.03
N TYR A 27 16.96 5.78 -5.22
CA TYR A 27 16.20 4.87 -6.08
C TYR A 27 16.65 5.02 -7.53
N THR A 28 16.63 3.91 -8.26
CA THR A 28 16.89 3.90 -9.70
C THR A 28 15.76 3.20 -10.44
N TYR A 29 15.74 3.33 -11.76
CA TYR A 29 14.82 2.59 -12.62
C TYR A 29 14.91 1.08 -12.35
N GLU A 30 16.14 0.54 -12.27
CA GLU A 30 16.40 -0.90 -12.07
C GLU A 30 15.87 -1.38 -10.72
N VAL A 31 16.08 -0.62 -9.64
CA VAL A 31 15.59 -0.96 -8.30
C VAL A 31 14.06 -1.01 -8.29
N ILE A 32 13.40 0.03 -8.81
CA ILE A 32 11.93 0.09 -8.85
C ILE A 32 11.38 -1.04 -9.72
N LYS A 33 11.94 -1.21 -10.93
CA LYS A 33 11.49 -2.25 -11.86
C LYS A 33 11.66 -3.65 -11.26
N THR A 34 12.83 -3.96 -10.72
CA THR A 34 13.11 -5.28 -10.12
C THR A 34 12.21 -5.55 -8.92
N SER A 35 11.93 -4.54 -8.09
CA SER A 35 11.03 -4.67 -6.94
C SER A 35 9.59 -4.92 -7.39
N LEU A 36 9.11 -4.23 -8.43
CA LEU A 36 7.80 -4.47 -9.03
C LEU A 36 7.68 -5.88 -9.63
N ASP A 37 8.73 -6.35 -10.32
CA ASP A 37 8.76 -7.70 -10.91
C ASP A 37 8.69 -8.83 -9.84
N MET A 38 9.09 -8.54 -8.61
CA MET A 38 9.10 -9.50 -7.50
C MET A 38 7.88 -9.41 -6.59
N ALA A 39 7.18 -8.29 -6.60
CA ALA A 39 6.01 -8.06 -5.76
C ALA A 39 4.73 -8.62 -6.38
N ASN A 40 3.73 -8.89 -5.54
CA ASN A 40 2.35 -9.11 -5.97
C ASN A 40 1.36 -8.15 -5.30
N VAL A 41 1.84 -7.33 -4.37
CA VAL A 41 1.11 -6.22 -3.75
C VAL A 41 1.99 -4.99 -3.82
N LEU A 42 1.45 -3.89 -4.33
CA LEU A 42 2.12 -2.59 -4.41
C LEU A 42 1.41 -1.60 -3.50
N LYS A 43 2.15 -0.91 -2.65
CA LYS A 43 1.65 0.29 -1.98
C LYS A 43 2.49 1.50 -2.38
N LEU A 44 1.83 2.59 -2.64
CA LEU A 44 2.46 3.87 -2.98
C LEU A 44 1.53 5.03 -2.60
N ASN A 45 2.11 6.21 -2.47
CA ASN A 45 1.35 7.47 -2.34
C ASN A 45 1.34 8.24 -3.67
N GLU A 46 0.65 9.38 -3.72
CA GLU A 46 0.52 10.20 -4.96
C GLU A 46 1.85 10.73 -5.47
N ASN A 47 2.76 11.13 -4.57
CA ASN A 47 4.08 11.61 -4.94
C ASN A 47 4.91 10.48 -5.56
N GLU A 48 4.87 9.29 -4.96
CA GLU A 48 5.51 8.08 -5.44
C GLU A 48 4.92 7.63 -6.77
N LEU A 49 3.59 7.68 -6.93
CA LEU A 49 2.92 7.41 -8.20
C LEU A 49 3.43 8.34 -9.30
N SER A 50 3.61 9.63 -9.00
CA SER A 50 4.14 10.62 -9.93
C SER A 50 5.56 10.29 -10.39
N VAL A 51 6.42 9.80 -9.48
CA VAL A 51 7.78 9.34 -9.80
C VAL A 51 7.74 8.07 -10.63
N VAL A 52 6.94 7.07 -10.24
CA VAL A 52 6.77 5.81 -10.98
C VAL A 52 6.26 6.05 -12.40
N LYS A 53 5.30 6.96 -12.58
CA LYS A 53 4.82 7.39 -13.91
C LYS A 53 5.96 7.87 -14.80
N LYS A 54 6.83 8.74 -14.28
CA LYS A 54 7.97 9.28 -15.03
C LYS A 54 8.99 8.19 -15.38
N ILE A 55 9.36 7.38 -14.40
CA ILE A 55 10.36 6.33 -14.54
C ILE A 55 9.92 5.25 -15.53
N LEU A 56 8.66 4.81 -15.45
CA LEU A 56 8.11 3.76 -16.29
C LEU A 56 7.46 4.27 -17.59
N LYS A 57 7.46 5.60 -17.80
CA LYS A 57 6.85 6.30 -18.94
C LYS A 57 5.36 5.98 -19.11
N LEU A 58 4.63 5.89 -18.00
CA LEU A 58 3.19 5.62 -18.00
C LEU A 58 2.38 6.88 -18.29
N ASN A 59 1.32 6.75 -19.08
CA ASN A 59 0.47 7.86 -19.50
C ASN A 59 -1.01 7.55 -19.29
N GLY A 60 -1.75 8.55 -18.80
CA GLY A 60 -3.18 8.45 -18.61
C GLY A 60 -3.64 8.94 -17.24
N ASN A 61 -4.93 8.75 -16.97
CA ASN A 61 -5.49 9.00 -15.67
C ASN A 61 -5.09 7.90 -14.67
N GLU A 62 -5.36 8.14 -13.40
CA GLU A 62 -4.99 7.26 -12.28
C GLU A 62 -5.48 5.82 -12.50
N LYS A 63 -6.75 5.62 -12.83
CA LYS A 63 -7.33 4.29 -13.09
C LYS A 63 -6.59 3.53 -14.19
N LYS A 64 -6.26 4.22 -15.29
CA LYS A 64 -5.52 3.61 -16.42
C LYS A 64 -4.13 3.18 -15.98
N ILE A 65 -3.44 4.00 -15.17
CA ILE A 65 -2.09 3.71 -14.68
C ILE A 65 -2.10 2.53 -13.71
N LEU A 66 -3.04 2.49 -12.76
CA LEU A 66 -3.18 1.36 -11.83
C LEU A 66 -3.46 0.05 -12.59
N ASN A 67 -4.34 0.09 -13.60
CA ASN A 67 -4.60 -1.06 -14.47
C ASN A 67 -3.35 -1.50 -15.25
N GLU A 68 -2.59 -0.56 -15.81
CA GLU A 68 -1.37 -0.85 -16.56
C GLU A 68 -0.29 -1.47 -15.66
N LEU A 69 -0.08 -0.91 -14.46
CA LEU A 69 0.83 -1.46 -13.44
C LEU A 69 0.43 -2.87 -13.02
N SER A 70 -0.86 -3.08 -12.69
CA SER A 70 -1.38 -4.38 -12.29
C SER A 70 -1.14 -5.45 -13.37
N ARG A 71 -1.45 -5.14 -14.63
CA ARG A 71 -1.27 -6.09 -15.73
C ARG A 71 0.19 -6.35 -16.07
N LYS A 72 1.03 -5.29 -16.09
CA LYS A 72 2.45 -5.38 -16.48
C LYS A 72 3.28 -6.17 -15.48
N TYR A 73 2.98 -6.05 -14.19
CA TYR A 73 3.75 -6.66 -13.10
C TYR A 73 2.99 -7.77 -12.37
N SER A 74 1.83 -8.19 -12.89
CA SER A 74 0.99 -9.23 -12.27
C SER A 74 0.64 -8.93 -10.80
N LEU A 75 0.38 -7.63 -10.50
CA LEU A 75 0.02 -7.20 -9.17
C LEU A 75 -1.45 -7.56 -8.89
N ARG A 76 -1.69 -8.35 -7.87
CA ARG A 76 -3.03 -8.71 -7.43
C ARG A 76 -3.73 -7.58 -6.67
N LEU A 77 -2.96 -6.68 -6.04
CA LEU A 77 -3.47 -5.52 -5.34
C LEU A 77 -2.51 -4.33 -5.48
N ILE A 78 -3.07 -3.16 -5.75
CA ILE A 78 -2.37 -1.88 -5.64
C ILE A 78 -3.12 -1.01 -4.65
N ALA A 79 -2.41 -0.45 -3.67
CA ALA A 79 -2.92 0.51 -2.71
C ALA A 79 -2.27 1.88 -2.96
N LEU A 80 -3.08 2.84 -3.38
CA LEU A 80 -2.69 4.24 -3.54
C LEU A 80 -3.23 5.05 -2.36
N THR A 81 -2.33 5.53 -1.49
CA THR A 81 -2.70 6.38 -0.36
C THR A 81 -2.62 7.86 -0.73
N LYS A 82 -3.57 8.66 -0.23
CA LYS A 82 -3.76 10.09 -0.54
C LYS A 82 -3.76 10.97 0.71
N GLY A 83 -3.06 10.53 1.75
CA GLY A 83 -3.02 11.25 3.03
C GLY A 83 -4.42 11.40 3.63
N ILE A 84 -4.83 12.64 3.92
CA ILE A 84 -6.14 12.94 4.50
C ILE A 84 -7.31 12.66 3.55
N GLU A 85 -7.06 12.53 2.26
CA GLU A 85 -8.05 12.20 1.23
C GLU A 85 -8.28 10.68 1.11
N GLY A 86 -7.68 9.89 2.00
CA GLY A 86 -7.90 8.46 2.10
C GLY A 86 -7.08 7.62 1.14
N SER A 87 -7.71 6.71 0.40
CA SER A 87 -6.99 5.78 -0.46
C SER A 87 -7.84 5.16 -1.55
N ILE A 88 -7.15 4.60 -2.54
CA ILE A 88 -7.72 3.76 -3.59
C ILE A 88 -7.06 2.39 -3.52
N LEU A 89 -7.85 1.33 -3.46
CA LEU A 89 -7.41 -0.03 -3.73
C LEU A 89 -7.84 -0.45 -5.13
N TYR A 90 -6.92 -1.04 -5.87
CA TYR A 90 -7.16 -1.59 -7.21
C TYR A 90 -6.80 -3.09 -7.20
N SER A 91 -7.74 -3.94 -7.59
CA SER A 91 -7.55 -5.38 -7.70
C SER A 91 -8.37 -5.93 -8.86
N GLU A 92 -7.75 -6.60 -9.83
CA GLU A 92 -8.41 -7.32 -10.92
C GLU A 92 -9.47 -6.50 -11.67
N GLY A 93 -9.20 -5.22 -11.90
CA GLY A 93 -10.13 -4.31 -12.57
C GLY A 93 -11.16 -3.65 -11.65
N LYS A 94 -11.32 -4.13 -10.41
CA LYS A 94 -12.17 -3.54 -9.39
C LYS A 94 -11.44 -2.39 -8.68
N ILE A 95 -12.19 -1.40 -8.27
CA ILE A 95 -11.68 -0.23 -7.51
C ILE A 95 -12.53 -0.08 -6.25
N SER A 96 -11.84 0.02 -5.13
CA SER A 96 -12.41 0.51 -3.87
C SER A 96 -11.82 1.88 -3.57
N GLN A 97 -12.66 2.87 -3.29
CA GLN A 97 -12.25 4.22 -2.95
C GLN A 97 -12.79 4.58 -1.57
N HIS A 98 -11.92 5.13 -0.72
CA HIS A 98 -12.24 5.54 0.63
C HIS A 98 -11.75 6.98 0.86
N GLU A 99 -12.60 7.83 1.43
CA GLU A 99 -12.31 9.27 1.64
C GLU A 99 -11.42 9.56 2.86
N GLY A 100 -10.93 8.51 3.54
CA GLY A 100 -10.19 8.66 4.79
C GLY A 100 -11.12 8.93 5.99
N TYR A 101 -10.52 8.98 7.17
CA TYR A 101 -11.20 9.39 8.38
C TYR A 101 -10.65 10.74 8.84
N ARG A 102 -11.53 11.67 9.13
CA ARG A 102 -11.17 12.94 9.75
C ARG A 102 -10.82 12.69 11.20
N VAL A 103 -9.59 12.93 11.56
CA VAL A 103 -9.09 12.81 12.94
C VAL A 103 -8.32 14.07 13.32
N GLU A 104 -8.30 14.37 14.60
CA GLU A 104 -7.41 15.39 15.12
C GLU A 104 -5.97 14.87 15.00
N MET A 105 -5.13 15.58 14.25
CA MET A 105 -3.79 15.09 13.89
C MET A 105 -2.81 15.25 15.06
N GLY A 106 -2.27 14.14 15.53
CA GLY A 106 -1.14 14.10 16.46
C GLY A 106 0.19 14.01 15.71
N ASP A 107 0.40 12.93 14.96
CA ASP A 107 1.62 12.66 14.19
C ASP A 107 1.28 11.78 12.99
N THR A 108 1.95 11.98 11.85
CA THR A 108 1.75 11.16 10.64
C THR A 108 2.75 10.01 10.52
N VAL A 109 3.75 9.96 11.41
CA VAL A 109 4.79 8.92 11.39
C VAL A 109 4.18 7.55 11.71
N GLY A 110 4.50 6.55 10.90
CA GLY A 110 4.00 5.19 11.06
C GLY A 110 2.61 4.92 10.48
N ALA A 111 1.87 5.95 10.02
CA ALA A 111 0.55 5.74 9.42
C ALA A 111 0.59 4.89 8.16
N GLY A 112 1.59 5.09 7.29
CA GLY A 112 1.81 4.28 6.09
C GLY A 112 2.10 2.82 6.42
N ASP A 113 2.99 2.58 7.39
CA ASP A 113 3.34 1.23 7.85
C ASP A 113 2.13 0.53 8.47
N ALA A 114 1.34 1.25 9.26
CA ALA A 114 0.10 0.74 9.86
C ALA A 114 -0.97 0.41 8.80
N PHE A 115 -1.09 1.24 7.76
CA PHE A 115 -1.95 0.96 6.61
C PHE A 115 -1.53 -0.35 5.93
N VAL A 116 -0.24 -0.54 5.66
CA VAL A 116 0.30 -1.77 5.05
C VAL A 116 0.07 -2.98 5.96
N ALA A 117 0.29 -2.86 7.26
CA ALA A 117 0.05 -3.93 8.22
C ALA A 117 -1.42 -4.38 8.22
N ALA A 118 -2.35 -3.41 8.24
CA ALA A 118 -3.78 -3.67 8.14
C ALA A 118 -4.15 -4.33 6.80
N LEU A 119 -3.59 -3.82 5.69
CA LEU A 119 -3.79 -4.36 4.35
C LEU A 119 -3.36 -5.83 4.26
N VAL A 120 -2.15 -6.16 4.72
CA VAL A 120 -1.63 -7.53 4.70
C VAL A 120 -2.46 -8.45 5.58
N THR A 121 -2.82 -8.00 6.78
CA THR A 121 -3.65 -8.79 7.70
C THR A 121 -5.01 -9.10 7.09
N GLY A 122 -5.66 -8.14 6.46
CA GLY A 122 -6.95 -8.33 5.81
C GLY A 122 -6.86 -9.23 4.56
N LEU A 123 -5.79 -9.11 3.77
CA LEU A 123 -5.53 -10.02 2.64
C LEU A 123 -5.36 -11.47 3.08
N LEU A 124 -4.63 -11.72 4.18
CA LEU A 124 -4.46 -13.05 4.75
C LEU A 124 -5.77 -13.64 5.28
N ARG A 125 -6.73 -12.79 5.63
CA ARG A 125 -8.07 -13.18 6.11
C ARG A 125 -9.12 -13.23 5.01
N GLY A 126 -8.75 -12.89 3.77
CA GLY A 126 -9.67 -12.93 2.63
C GLY A 126 -10.76 -11.86 2.66
N TYR A 127 -10.49 -10.69 3.24
CA TYR A 127 -11.47 -9.61 3.26
C TYR A 127 -11.76 -9.09 1.86
N GLU A 128 -13.02 -8.73 1.63
CA GLU A 128 -13.46 -8.04 0.42
C GLU A 128 -12.78 -6.67 0.28
N LEU A 129 -12.63 -6.20 -0.97
CA LEU A 129 -11.82 -5.02 -1.28
C LEU A 129 -12.25 -3.75 -0.53
N ASP A 130 -13.57 -3.53 -0.39
CA ASP A 130 -14.10 -2.35 0.29
C ASP A 130 -13.90 -2.42 1.81
N ASP A 131 -14.11 -3.60 2.41
CA ASP A 131 -13.87 -3.80 3.83
C ASP A 131 -12.38 -3.68 4.17
N LEU A 132 -11.53 -4.23 3.31
CA LEU A 132 -10.07 -4.10 3.40
C LEU A 132 -9.63 -2.63 3.39
N ASN A 133 -10.16 -1.86 2.43
CA ASN A 133 -9.86 -0.43 2.30
C ASN A 133 -10.31 0.36 3.53
N ASN A 134 -11.54 0.11 3.98
CA ASN A 134 -12.10 0.75 5.16
C ASN A 134 -11.25 0.49 6.42
N LYS A 135 -10.91 -0.78 6.68
CA LYS A 135 -10.11 -1.18 7.85
C LYS A 135 -8.69 -0.60 7.81
N ALA A 136 -8.04 -0.61 6.64
CA ALA A 136 -6.71 -0.04 6.48
C ALA A 136 -6.70 1.48 6.75
N ASN A 137 -7.69 2.22 6.22
CA ASN A 137 -7.85 3.65 6.52
C ASN A 137 -8.12 3.90 8.01
N ARG A 138 -8.96 3.09 8.64
CA ARG A 138 -9.30 3.24 10.06
C ARG A 138 -8.07 3.07 10.96
N VAL A 139 -7.22 2.06 10.69
CA VAL A 139 -5.97 1.85 11.42
C VAL A 139 -5.00 3.00 11.19
N ALA A 140 -4.77 3.40 9.93
CA ALA A 140 -3.87 4.50 9.60
C ALA A 140 -4.30 5.82 10.27
N SER A 141 -5.60 6.14 10.23
CA SER A 141 -6.15 7.33 10.88
C SER A 141 -6.04 7.29 12.39
N TYR A 142 -6.21 6.11 13.00
CA TYR A 142 -5.97 5.94 14.43
C TYR A 142 -4.50 6.27 14.78
N ILE A 143 -3.53 5.75 14.02
CA ILE A 143 -2.12 6.07 14.23
C ILE A 143 -1.88 7.57 14.09
N CYS A 144 -2.41 8.22 13.05
CA CYS A 144 -2.31 9.68 12.86
C CYS A 144 -2.88 10.49 14.03
N SER A 145 -3.85 9.96 14.78
CA SER A 145 -4.42 10.64 15.96
C SER A 145 -3.57 10.53 17.23
N LYS A 146 -2.46 9.82 17.18
CA LYS A 146 -1.58 9.57 18.35
C LYS A 146 -0.21 10.20 18.14
N HIS A 147 0.56 10.31 19.21
CA HIS A 147 1.96 10.69 19.14
C HIS A 147 2.86 9.46 18.98
N GLY A 148 3.85 9.57 18.11
CA GLY A 148 4.83 8.53 17.82
C GLY A 148 4.32 7.45 16.86
N ALA A 149 5.28 6.70 16.29
CA ALA A 149 5.04 5.76 15.19
C ALA A 149 4.35 4.45 15.59
N THR A 150 4.41 4.06 16.87
CA THR A 150 3.94 2.75 17.37
C THR A 150 3.11 2.88 18.64
N PRO A 151 2.01 3.64 18.63
CA PRO A 151 1.14 3.77 19.80
C PRO A 151 0.45 2.44 20.12
N SER A 152 0.07 2.24 21.39
CA SER A 152 -0.72 1.08 21.79
C SER A 152 -2.07 1.08 21.09
N LEU A 153 -2.42 -0.04 20.44
CA LEU A 153 -3.71 -0.21 19.79
C LEU A 153 -4.82 -0.44 20.82
N THR A 154 -5.94 0.24 20.68
CA THR A 154 -7.15 0.00 21.48
C THR A 154 -7.78 -1.35 21.12
N ASN A 155 -8.63 -1.86 22.01
CA ASN A 155 -9.39 -3.09 21.73
C ASN A 155 -10.26 -2.95 20.48
N GLU A 156 -10.83 -1.77 20.24
CA GLU A 156 -11.64 -1.47 19.05
C GLU A 156 -10.84 -1.66 17.75
N ILE A 157 -9.60 -1.14 17.70
CA ILE A 157 -8.73 -1.31 16.53
C ILE A 157 -8.31 -2.77 16.36
N ARG A 158 -8.00 -3.47 17.45
CA ARG A 158 -7.65 -4.90 17.39
C ARG A 158 -8.80 -5.75 16.89
N GLN A 159 -10.03 -5.46 17.30
CA GLN A 159 -11.24 -6.19 16.89
C GLN A 159 -11.58 -6.04 15.40
N LEU A 160 -11.01 -5.06 14.69
CA LEU A 160 -11.20 -4.95 13.24
C LEU A 160 -10.71 -6.20 12.48
N PHE A 161 -9.83 -6.99 13.10
CA PHE A 161 -9.17 -8.13 12.48
C PHE A 161 -9.39 -9.45 13.23
N ILE A 162 -10.35 -9.52 14.12
CA ILE A 162 -10.81 -10.74 14.77
C ILE A 162 -12.12 -11.19 14.14
#